data_5b8b31a1c958e62329461fadd8af2166
#
_entry.id   5b8b31a1c958e62329461fadd8af2166
#
_cell.length_a   1.000
_cell.length_b   1.000
_cell.length_c   1.000
_cell.angle_alpha   90.00
_cell.angle_beta   90.00
_cell.angle_gamma   90.00
#
_symmetry.space_group_name_H-M   'P 1'
#
loop_
_entity.id
_entity.type
_entity.pdbx_description
1 polymer ?
#
loop_
_entity_poly.entity_id
_entity_poly.type
_entity_poly.pdbx_seq_one_letter_code
_entity_poly.pdbx_strand_id
1 'polypeptide(L)'
;MTDTQQRAAAKAFAKNWKDRGYEKGDSQIFWVELLTTVFGVTEISQFISFEDQVHLDHTSFIDGYIEKTHVMIEQKSINKSLTAAIRQSDGSMLTPFEQAKRYSSELPYSKRPRWIVTSNFQSFYIYDMEKPGGDPEIIRLEDLEKEYYRLQFLVDEGNTNLQREMEVSIAAGEIVGLLYDALAKQYVDPTTERAMKSLNILCVRIVFCLYAEDAGIFGQHGMFHDYLEEFDTKHMRKAVIELFQVLDTKPEDRDPYMEESLAQFPYVNGGLFANEDIEIPQFTDEIRNLLLEKASADFDWSEISPTIFGAVFESTLNPETRRSGGMHYTSIENIHKVIDPLFLDELKNELKEIQQITVQRTKDKKLRDFQTKLANLQWLDPASGSGNFLTETYISIRRLENEVIKELQRGQITFGFDESSPIHVSIDQFYGIEINDFAVTVAKTALWIAESQMMKETEDIVHMNLD
;
A
#
# COMPACT_ATOMS: atom_id res chain seq x y z
N MET A 1 6.33 17.92 -21.51
CA MET A 1 5.74 19.30 -21.55
C MET A 1 6.09 20.01 -20.25
N THR A 2 6.19 21.35 -20.25
CA THR A 2 6.30 22.12 -18.98
C THR A 2 4.93 22.30 -18.34
N ASP A 3 4.89 22.54 -17.04
CA ASP A 3 3.65 22.81 -16.29
C ASP A 3 2.80 23.93 -16.91
N THR A 4 3.45 25.04 -17.30
CA THR A 4 2.79 26.16 -17.98
C THR A 4 2.18 25.76 -19.33
N GLN A 5 2.83 24.87 -20.08
CA GLN A 5 2.32 24.37 -21.35
C GLN A 5 1.13 23.43 -21.16
N GLN A 6 1.20 22.55 -20.16
CA GLN A 6 0.10 21.63 -19.81
C GLN A 6 -1.13 22.41 -19.35
N ARG A 7 -0.95 23.40 -18.49
CA ARG A 7 -2.03 24.28 -18.02
C ARG A 7 -2.74 25.02 -19.17
N ALA A 8 -1.96 25.58 -20.09
CA ALA A 8 -2.50 26.26 -21.27
C ALA A 8 -3.26 25.28 -22.19
N ALA A 9 -2.74 24.06 -22.38
CA ALA A 9 -3.39 23.01 -23.14
C ALA A 9 -4.68 22.52 -22.48
N ALA A 10 -4.69 22.33 -21.16
CA ALA A 10 -5.88 21.94 -20.39
C ALA A 10 -6.99 22.99 -20.51
N LYS A 11 -6.63 24.28 -20.47
CA LYS A 11 -7.58 25.39 -20.68
C LYS A 11 -8.18 25.37 -22.10
N ALA A 12 -7.34 25.15 -23.12
CA ALA A 12 -7.79 25.08 -24.50
C ALA A 12 -8.71 23.87 -24.72
N PHE A 13 -8.35 22.71 -24.17
CA PHE A 13 -9.12 21.49 -24.19
C PHE A 13 -10.48 21.68 -23.55
N ALA A 14 -10.53 22.22 -22.33
CA ALA A 14 -11.79 22.48 -21.63
C ALA A 14 -12.73 23.41 -22.41
N LYS A 15 -12.17 24.43 -23.06
CA LYS A 15 -12.92 25.33 -23.92
C LYS A 15 -13.50 24.63 -25.15
N ASN A 16 -12.71 23.76 -25.81
CA ASN A 16 -13.14 23.02 -27.01
C ASN A 16 -14.29 22.04 -26.72
N TRP A 17 -14.33 21.46 -25.53
CA TRP A 17 -15.27 20.40 -25.16
C TRP A 17 -16.47 20.87 -24.32
N LYS A 18 -16.55 22.15 -24.00
CA LYS A 18 -17.57 22.71 -23.07
C LYS A 18 -19.02 22.32 -23.38
N ASP A 19 -19.41 22.34 -24.65
CA ASP A 19 -20.81 22.12 -25.10
C ASP A 19 -20.89 20.94 -26.09
N ARG A 20 -19.92 20.04 -26.08
CA ARG A 20 -19.76 18.90 -26.98
C ARG A 20 -19.65 17.61 -26.22
N GLY A 21 -20.19 16.52 -26.75
CA GLY A 21 -20.05 15.21 -26.10
C GLY A 21 -21.12 14.22 -26.46
N TYR A 22 -21.01 13.61 -27.64
CA TYR A 22 -21.81 12.47 -28.07
C TYR A 22 -20.98 11.18 -27.97
N GLU A 23 -21.37 10.30 -27.06
CA GLU A 23 -20.64 9.09 -26.68
C GLU A 23 -20.09 8.30 -27.87
N LYS A 24 -20.93 7.94 -28.86
CA LYS A 24 -20.53 7.13 -29.99
C LYS A 24 -19.64 7.83 -31.01
N GLY A 25 -19.66 9.15 -31.07
CA GLY A 25 -18.91 9.91 -32.09
C GLY A 25 -17.72 10.67 -31.53
N ASP A 26 -17.79 11.08 -30.29
CA ASP A 26 -16.83 12.00 -29.68
C ASP A 26 -15.92 11.33 -28.64
N SER A 27 -16.28 10.14 -28.12
CA SER A 27 -15.56 9.49 -27.01
C SER A 27 -14.08 9.31 -27.29
N GLN A 28 -13.73 8.62 -28.37
CA GLN A 28 -12.35 8.33 -28.72
C GLN A 28 -11.57 9.63 -28.99
N ILE A 29 -12.19 10.59 -29.68
CA ILE A 29 -11.56 11.87 -30.00
C ILE A 29 -11.24 12.65 -28.73
N PHE A 30 -12.16 12.67 -27.77
CA PHE A 30 -11.99 13.31 -26.47
C PHE A 30 -10.76 12.80 -25.71
N TRP A 31 -10.66 11.49 -25.57
CA TRP A 31 -9.56 10.87 -24.85
C TRP A 31 -8.23 10.97 -25.60
N VAL A 32 -8.25 10.82 -26.91
CA VAL A 32 -7.05 11.03 -27.76
C VAL A 32 -6.55 12.48 -27.64
N GLU A 33 -7.45 13.47 -27.75
CA GLU A 33 -7.08 14.87 -27.63
C GLU A 33 -6.57 15.20 -26.22
N LEU A 34 -7.22 14.71 -25.16
CA LEU A 34 -6.76 14.89 -23.78
C LEU A 34 -5.33 14.33 -23.61
N LEU A 35 -5.10 13.08 -23.99
CA LEU A 35 -3.81 12.41 -23.79
C LEU A 35 -2.71 13.03 -24.63
N THR A 36 -2.99 13.44 -25.87
CA THR A 36 -1.96 14.02 -26.77
C THR A 36 -1.67 15.48 -26.46
N THR A 37 -2.70 16.31 -26.26
CA THR A 37 -2.50 17.77 -26.14
C THR A 37 -2.16 18.20 -24.73
N VAL A 38 -2.79 17.60 -23.71
CA VAL A 38 -2.58 17.97 -22.31
C VAL A 38 -1.43 17.17 -21.70
N PHE A 39 -1.35 15.87 -21.99
CA PHE A 39 -0.34 15.00 -21.41
C PHE A 39 0.83 14.65 -22.31
N GLY A 40 0.81 15.05 -23.59
CA GLY A 40 1.95 14.94 -24.52
C GLY A 40 2.24 13.51 -24.97
N VAL A 41 1.26 12.61 -24.95
CA VAL A 41 1.42 11.24 -25.46
C VAL A 41 1.60 11.29 -26.98
N THR A 42 2.70 10.71 -27.48
CA THR A 42 3.06 10.76 -28.91
C THR A 42 2.60 9.53 -29.70
N GLU A 43 2.57 8.35 -29.07
CA GLU A 43 2.20 7.07 -29.69
C GLU A 43 0.85 6.57 -29.19
N ILE A 44 -0.19 7.35 -29.44
CA ILE A 44 -1.51 7.17 -28.85
C ILE A 44 -2.14 5.80 -29.14
N SER A 45 -1.92 5.23 -30.33
CA SER A 45 -2.48 3.93 -30.75
C SER A 45 -1.87 2.73 -30.00
N GLN A 46 -0.70 2.91 -29.38
CA GLN A 46 -0.05 1.90 -28.53
C GLN A 46 -0.33 2.18 -27.05
N PHE A 47 -0.78 3.38 -26.74
CA PHE A 47 -0.96 3.85 -25.38
C PHE A 47 -2.34 3.51 -24.82
N ILE A 48 -3.40 3.68 -25.60
CA ILE A 48 -4.79 3.41 -25.20
C ILE A 48 -5.47 2.51 -26.22
N SER A 49 -6.18 1.48 -25.76
CA SER A 49 -7.09 0.69 -26.57
C SER A 49 -8.54 1.15 -26.35
N PHE A 50 -9.34 1.08 -27.41
CA PHE A 50 -10.76 1.40 -27.39
C PHE A 50 -11.57 0.20 -27.83
N GLU A 51 -12.78 0.05 -27.27
CA GLU A 51 -13.70 -1.03 -27.60
C GLU A 51 -13.13 -2.44 -27.41
N ASP A 52 -12.33 -2.64 -26.35
CA ASP A 52 -11.83 -3.96 -26.00
C ASP A 52 -12.98 -4.89 -25.59
N GLN A 53 -12.99 -6.08 -26.17
CA GLN A 53 -14.06 -7.06 -25.94
C GLN A 53 -13.92 -7.73 -24.57
N VAL A 54 -15.03 -7.77 -23.84
CA VAL A 54 -15.18 -8.55 -22.60
C VAL A 54 -16.29 -9.57 -22.83
N HIS A 55 -16.01 -10.83 -22.50
CA HIS A 55 -16.96 -11.92 -22.59
C HIS A 55 -17.72 -12.09 -21.28
N LEU A 56 -18.90 -11.46 -21.22
CA LEU A 56 -19.96 -11.77 -20.25
C LEU A 56 -20.89 -12.84 -20.83
N ASP A 57 -22.12 -12.93 -20.35
CA ASP A 57 -23.19 -13.74 -20.99
C ASP A 57 -23.43 -13.29 -22.46
N HIS A 58 -23.00 -12.10 -22.82
CA HIS A 58 -22.94 -11.52 -24.16
C HIS A 58 -21.68 -10.69 -24.34
N THR A 59 -21.28 -10.44 -25.58
CA THR A 59 -20.11 -9.59 -25.87
C THR A 59 -20.39 -8.15 -25.44
N SER A 60 -19.57 -7.63 -24.54
CA SER A 60 -19.57 -6.24 -24.09
C SER A 60 -18.23 -5.59 -24.45
N PHE A 61 -18.19 -4.26 -24.46
CA PHE A 61 -17.00 -3.51 -24.87
C PHE A 61 -16.64 -2.51 -23.76
N ILE A 62 -15.33 -2.38 -23.49
CA ILE A 62 -14.77 -1.36 -22.64
C ILE A 62 -14.52 -0.11 -23.50
N ASP A 63 -15.03 1.05 -23.09
CA ASP A 63 -14.93 2.27 -23.89
C ASP A 63 -13.48 2.73 -24.07
N GLY A 64 -12.61 2.51 -23.08
CA GLY A 64 -11.17 2.75 -23.19
C GLY A 64 -10.36 2.04 -22.08
N TYR A 65 -9.18 1.55 -22.45
CA TYR A 65 -8.27 0.93 -21.49
C TYR A 65 -6.82 1.33 -21.75
N ILE A 66 -6.14 1.78 -20.70
CA ILE A 66 -4.72 2.14 -20.72
C ILE A 66 -3.96 1.06 -19.95
N GLU A 67 -3.34 0.12 -20.69
CA GLU A 67 -2.68 -1.04 -20.10
C GLU A 67 -1.50 -0.65 -19.21
N LYS A 68 -0.74 0.35 -19.64
CA LYS A 68 0.47 0.82 -18.93
C LYS A 68 0.19 1.33 -17.52
N THR A 69 -0.90 2.04 -17.31
CA THR A 69 -1.28 2.66 -16.04
C THR A 69 -2.46 1.98 -15.37
N HIS A 70 -2.93 0.87 -15.92
CA HIS A 70 -4.08 0.10 -15.42
C HIS A 70 -5.33 0.96 -15.22
N VAL A 71 -5.65 1.83 -16.20
CA VAL A 71 -6.84 2.68 -16.15
C VAL A 71 -7.91 2.13 -17.09
N MET A 72 -9.11 1.89 -16.56
CA MET A 72 -10.31 1.60 -17.33
C MET A 72 -11.19 2.85 -17.42
N ILE A 73 -11.68 3.13 -18.61
CA ILE A 73 -12.53 4.28 -18.90
C ILE A 73 -13.93 3.79 -19.28
N GLU A 74 -14.93 4.40 -18.66
CA GLU A 74 -16.32 4.25 -19.03
C GLU A 74 -16.92 5.62 -19.40
N GLN A 75 -17.24 5.81 -20.67
CA GLN A 75 -17.70 7.10 -21.21
C GLN A 75 -19.22 7.12 -21.36
N LYS A 76 -19.82 8.23 -20.99
CA LYS A 76 -21.25 8.50 -21.20
C LYS A 76 -21.45 9.80 -21.95
N SER A 77 -22.61 9.94 -22.61
CA SER A 77 -22.99 11.17 -23.30
C SER A 77 -23.16 12.33 -22.32
N ILE A 78 -22.93 13.55 -22.79
CA ILE A 78 -22.92 14.80 -21.98
C ILE A 78 -24.16 14.99 -21.08
N ASN A 79 -25.32 14.49 -21.50
CA ASN A 79 -26.58 14.63 -20.74
C ASN A 79 -26.82 13.47 -19.75
N LYS A 80 -25.87 12.55 -19.58
CA LYS A 80 -26.03 11.40 -18.71
C LYS A 80 -25.40 11.68 -17.34
N SER A 81 -26.13 11.27 -16.29
CA SER A 81 -25.59 11.29 -14.93
C SER A 81 -24.57 10.17 -14.76
N LEU A 82 -23.46 10.47 -14.06
CA LEU A 82 -22.43 9.46 -13.71
C LEU A 82 -22.76 8.70 -12.42
N THR A 83 -23.77 9.17 -11.67
CA THR A 83 -24.19 8.56 -10.40
C THR A 83 -25.56 7.88 -10.47
N ALA A 84 -26.35 8.14 -11.50
CA ALA A 84 -27.65 7.51 -11.67
C ALA A 84 -27.52 6.14 -12.38
N ALA A 85 -28.28 5.16 -11.92
CA ALA A 85 -28.36 3.86 -12.57
C ALA A 85 -28.99 3.97 -13.95
N ILE A 86 -28.37 3.36 -14.97
CA ILE A 86 -28.79 3.36 -16.36
C ILE A 86 -29.14 1.91 -16.74
N ARG A 87 -30.24 1.74 -17.49
CA ARG A 87 -30.64 0.41 -17.94
C ARG A 87 -29.66 -0.13 -18.98
N GLN A 88 -29.10 -1.29 -18.68
CA GLN A 88 -28.19 -2.01 -19.55
C GLN A 88 -28.94 -2.85 -20.60
N SER A 89 -28.20 -3.39 -21.58
CA SER A 89 -28.76 -4.26 -22.63
C SER A 89 -29.39 -5.54 -22.10
N ASP A 90 -28.87 -6.07 -20.97
CA ASP A 90 -29.40 -7.25 -20.27
C ASP A 90 -30.60 -6.92 -19.34
N GLY A 91 -31.00 -5.65 -19.29
CA GLY A 91 -32.10 -5.16 -18.47
C GLY A 91 -31.72 -4.80 -17.03
N SER A 92 -30.47 -5.04 -16.59
CA SER A 92 -29.98 -4.62 -15.29
C SER A 92 -29.90 -3.08 -15.19
N MET A 93 -29.98 -2.57 -13.96
CA MET A 93 -29.84 -1.14 -13.67
C MET A 93 -28.50 -0.93 -12.97
N LEU A 94 -27.53 -0.31 -13.66
CA LEU A 94 -26.19 -0.07 -13.16
C LEU A 94 -25.77 1.38 -13.35
N THR A 95 -25.06 1.96 -12.39
CA THR A 95 -24.32 3.21 -12.60
C THR A 95 -23.17 2.98 -13.57
N PRO A 96 -22.60 4.00 -14.23
CA PRO A 96 -21.42 3.86 -15.07
C PRO A 96 -20.24 3.17 -14.33
N PHE A 97 -20.04 3.48 -13.06
CA PHE A 97 -19.02 2.83 -12.24
C PHE A 97 -19.30 1.33 -12.02
N GLU A 98 -20.52 0.97 -11.64
CA GLU A 98 -20.91 -0.44 -11.45
C GLU A 98 -20.79 -1.23 -12.76
N GLN A 99 -21.09 -0.61 -13.90
CA GLN A 99 -20.89 -1.19 -15.22
C GLN A 99 -19.40 -1.48 -15.47
N ALA A 100 -18.53 -0.49 -15.29
CA ALA A 100 -17.09 -0.66 -15.46
C ALA A 100 -16.50 -1.67 -14.46
N LYS A 101 -16.96 -1.65 -13.19
CA LYS A 101 -16.56 -2.61 -12.16
C LYS A 101 -16.95 -4.05 -12.55
N ARG A 102 -18.13 -4.25 -13.12
CA ARG A 102 -18.55 -5.55 -13.64
C ARG A 102 -17.62 -6.02 -14.75
N TYR A 103 -17.25 -5.16 -15.71
CA TYR A 103 -16.28 -5.49 -16.75
C TYR A 103 -14.90 -5.83 -16.20
N SER A 104 -14.46 -5.07 -15.21
CA SER A 104 -13.19 -5.30 -14.53
C SER A 104 -13.08 -6.68 -13.87
N SER A 105 -14.18 -7.23 -13.34
CA SER A 105 -14.20 -8.55 -12.70
C SER A 105 -13.95 -9.69 -13.68
N GLU A 106 -14.29 -9.50 -14.95
CA GLU A 106 -14.11 -10.50 -16.02
C GLU A 106 -12.72 -10.46 -16.66
N LEU A 107 -11.95 -9.41 -16.39
CA LEU A 107 -10.59 -9.31 -16.89
C LEU A 107 -9.66 -10.25 -16.12
N PRO A 108 -8.64 -10.84 -16.80
CA PRO A 108 -7.54 -11.49 -16.11
C PRO A 108 -6.97 -10.58 -15.03
N TYR A 109 -6.58 -11.13 -13.89
CA TYR A 109 -6.11 -10.35 -12.73
C TYR A 109 -5.00 -9.37 -13.11
N SER A 110 -4.06 -9.76 -13.98
CA SER A 110 -3.00 -8.91 -14.52
C SER A 110 -3.48 -7.72 -15.36
N LYS A 111 -4.75 -7.72 -15.77
CA LYS A 111 -5.38 -6.65 -16.56
C LYS A 111 -6.50 -5.94 -15.80
N ARG A 112 -6.70 -6.24 -14.52
CA ARG A 112 -7.68 -5.51 -13.73
C ARG A 112 -7.21 -4.08 -13.53
N PRO A 113 -8.11 -3.10 -13.73
CA PRO A 113 -7.73 -1.71 -13.58
C PRO A 113 -7.45 -1.37 -12.12
N ARG A 114 -6.39 -0.61 -11.88
CA ARG A 114 -6.16 0.12 -10.65
C ARG A 114 -7.14 1.27 -10.49
N TRP A 115 -7.40 1.96 -11.60
CA TRP A 115 -8.28 3.12 -11.64
C TRP A 115 -9.43 2.89 -12.59
N ILE A 116 -10.66 3.24 -12.16
CA ILE A 116 -11.81 3.36 -13.04
C ILE A 116 -12.16 4.83 -13.15
N VAL A 117 -12.19 5.34 -14.37
CA VAL A 117 -12.58 6.72 -14.66
C VAL A 117 -13.89 6.69 -15.43
N THR A 118 -14.94 7.25 -14.84
CA THR A 118 -16.18 7.47 -15.56
C THR A 118 -16.27 8.95 -15.99
N SER A 119 -16.68 9.20 -17.23
CA SER A 119 -16.78 10.55 -17.77
C SER A 119 -18.05 10.74 -18.58
N ASN A 120 -18.56 11.98 -18.58
CA ASN A 120 -19.63 12.43 -19.44
C ASN A 120 -19.26 13.71 -20.22
N PHE A 121 -17.99 13.90 -20.52
CA PHE A 121 -17.39 15.08 -21.14
C PHE A 121 -17.41 16.36 -20.27
N GLN A 122 -18.23 16.44 -19.25
CA GLN A 122 -18.28 17.59 -18.34
C GLN A 122 -17.58 17.34 -17.01
N SER A 123 -17.41 16.08 -16.65
CA SER A 123 -16.78 15.68 -15.38
C SER A 123 -16.07 14.35 -15.52
N PHE A 124 -15.02 14.19 -14.75
CA PHE A 124 -14.29 12.94 -14.54
C PHE A 124 -14.57 12.51 -13.10
N TYR A 125 -15.07 11.29 -12.92
CA TYR A 125 -15.22 10.65 -11.62
C TYR A 125 -14.20 9.53 -11.55
N ILE A 126 -13.24 9.65 -10.64
CA ILE A 126 -12.06 8.79 -10.50
C ILE A 126 -12.26 7.90 -9.30
N TYR A 127 -12.26 6.59 -9.52
CA TYR A 127 -12.42 5.57 -8.48
C TYR A 127 -11.11 4.81 -8.31
N ASP A 128 -10.56 4.82 -7.10
CA ASP A 128 -9.42 3.98 -6.71
C ASP A 128 -9.92 2.57 -6.35
N MET A 129 -9.53 1.57 -7.12
CA MET A 129 -9.97 0.18 -6.90
C MET A 129 -9.24 -0.49 -5.74
N GLU A 130 -8.22 0.13 -5.18
CA GLU A 130 -7.64 -0.27 -3.90
C GLU A 130 -8.50 0.23 -2.72
N LYS A 131 -9.40 1.19 -2.96
CA LYS A 131 -10.39 1.69 -1.99
C LYS A 131 -11.81 1.52 -2.56
N PRO A 132 -12.29 0.29 -2.78
CA PRO A 132 -13.52 0.03 -3.56
C PRO A 132 -14.82 0.55 -2.91
N GLY A 133 -14.78 1.03 -1.68
CA GLY A 133 -15.89 1.65 -0.96
C GLY A 133 -15.78 3.17 -0.80
N GLY A 134 -14.70 3.78 -1.31
CA GLY A 134 -14.47 5.22 -1.21
C GLY A 134 -15.33 6.03 -2.18
N ASP A 135 -15.59 7.29 -1.82
CA ASP A 135 -16.21 8.26 -2.73
C ASP A 135 -15.24 8.59 -3.88
N PRO A 136 -15.74 8.79 -5.11
CA PRO A 136 -14.88 9.14 -6.23
C PRO A 136 -14.30 10.55 -6.08
N GLU A 137 -13.07 10.74 -6.52
CA GLU A 137 -12.56 12.08 -6.77
C GLU A 137 -13.24 12.66 -8.01
N ILE A 138 -13.67 13.91 -7.92
CA ILE A 138 -14.40 14.57 -9.00
C ILE A 138 -13.58 15.74 -9.54
N ILE A 139 -13.37 15.76 -10.86
CA ILE A 139 -12.79 16.89 -11.58
C ILE A 139 -13.80 17.35 -12.61
N ARG A 140 -14.14 18.63 -12.61
CA ARG A 140 -15.01 19.22 -13.63
C ARG A 140 -14.18 19.69 -14.81
N LEU A 141 -14.73 19.57 -16.00
CA LEU A 141 -14.06 20.04 -17.21
C LEU A 141 -13.68 21.54 -17.13
N GLU A 142 -14.54 22.35 -16.52
CA GLU A 142 -14.28 23.81 -16.34
C GLU A 142 -13.11 24.11 -15.40
N ASP A 143 -12.81 23.21 -14.47
CA ASP A 143 -11.71 23.32 -13.49
C ASP A 143 -10.42 22.67 -13.97
N LEU A 144 -10.43 22.02 -15.14
CA LEU A 144 -9.31 21.24 -15.65
C LEU A 144 -8.02 22.08 -15.81
N GLU A 145 -8.13 23.37 -16.13
CA GLU A 145 -6.99 24.30 -16.16
C GLU A 145 -6.18 24.31 -14.87
N LYS A 146 -6.87 24.11 -13.73
CA LYS A 146 -6.26 24.16 -12.39
C LYS A 146 -5.99 22.77 -11.82
N GLU A 147 -6.76 21.76 -12.23
CA GLU A 147 -6.77 20.43 -11.63
C GLU A 147 -6.25 19.33 -12.55
N TYR A 148 -5.73 19.64 -13.74
CA TYR A 148 -5.24 18.65 -14.71
C TYR A 148 -4.19 17.68 -14.13
N TYR A 149 -3.37 18.13 -13.18
CA TYR A 149 -2.35 17.33 -12.52
C TYR A 149 -2.94 16.11 -11.80
N ARG A 150 -4.20 16.18 -11.35
CA ARG A 150 -4.93 15.06 -10.71
C ARG A 150 -5.28 13.94 -11.70
N LEU A 151 -5.18 14.19 -13.01
CA LEU A 151 -5.29 13.18 -14.07
C LEU A 151 -3.92 12.66 -14.54
N GLN A 152 -2.81 13.03 -13.89
CA GLN A 152 -1.47 12.60 -14.29
C GLN A 152 -1.31 11.08 -14.27
N PHE A 153 -2.04 10.36 -13.41
CA PHE A 153 -2.06 8.89 -13.35
C PHE A 153 -2.51 8.23 -14.67
N LEU A 154 -3.16 8.95 -15.58
CA LEU A 154 -3.49 8.44 -16.91
C LEU A 154 -2.23 8.09 -17.72
N VAL A 155 -1.12 8.81 -17.50
CA VAL A 155 0.09 8.72 -18.32
C VAL A 155 1.35 8.30 -17.56
N ASP A 156 1.32 8.38 -16.24
CA ASP A 156 2.49 8.16 -15.39
C ASP A 156 2.20 7.08 -14.32
N GLU A 157 2.92 5.96 -14.39
CA GLU A 157 2.80 4.87 -13.43
C GLU A 157 3.35 5.21 -12.04
N GLY A 158 4.21 6.20 -11.93
CA GLY A 158 5.10 6.37 -10.79
C GLY A 158 4.88 7.58 -9.91
N ASN A 159 4.40 8.70 -10.42
CA ASN A 159 4.46 9.96 -9.66
C ASN A 159 3.29 10.18 -8.71
N THR A 160 2.10 9.65 -8.99
CA THR A 160 0.95 9.81 -8.09
C THR A 160 1.11 8.96 -6.83
N ASN A 161 1.64 7.75 -6.94
CA ASN A 161 1.95 6.92 -5.78
C ASN A 161 3.06 7.56 -4.93
N LEU A 162 4.12 8.07 -5.56
CA LEU A 162 5.23 8.68 -4.83
C LEU A 162 4.83 9.96 -4.08
N GLN A 163 3.98 10.81 -4.68
CA GLN A 163 3.46 12.00 -4.01
C GLN A 163 2.54 11.62 -2.85
N ARG A 164 1.65 10.64 -3.05
CA ARG A 164 0.78 10.14 -1.99
C ARG A 164 1.57 9.47 -0.86
N GLU A 165 2.51 8.60 -1.20
CA GLU A 165 3.42 8.00 -0.22
C GLU A 165 4.19 9.07 0.57
N MET A 166 4.59 10.14 -0.09
CA MET A 166 5.26 11.26 0.57
C MET A 166 4.31 12.06 1.48
N GLU A 167 3.08 12.34 1.03
CA GLU A 167 2.05 13.02 1.83
C GLU A 167 1.65 12.19 3.05
N VAL A 168 1.39 10.89 2.88
CA VAL A 168 1.11 9.94 3.96
C VAL A 168 2.28 9.88 4.94
N SER A 169 3.51 9.84 4.44
CA SER A 169 4.72 9.82 5.27
C SER A 169 4.89 11.07 6.11
N ILE A 170 4.61 12.25 5.53
CA ILE A 170 4.66 13.53 6.25
C ILE A 170 3.61 13.54 7.35
N ALA A 171 2.37 13.16 7.04
CA ALA A 171 1.28 13.11 8.00
C ALA A 171 1.57 12.12 9.15
N ALA A 172 2.08 10.93 8.83
CA ALA A 172 2.53 9.97 9.84
C ALA A 172 3.64 10.53 10.73
N GLY A 173 4.64 11.18 10.12
CA GLY A 173 5.74 11.83 10.85
C GLY A 173 5.26 12.90 11.81
N GLU A 174 4.28 13.70 11.42
CA GLU A 174 3.65 14.70 12.29
C GLU A 174 2.94 14.05 13.49
N ILE A 175 2.17 12.99 13.27
CA ILE A 175 1.47 12.25 14.34
C ILE A 175 2.49 11.63 15.31
N VAL A 176 3.51 10.94 14.79
CA VAL A 176 4.60 10.37 15.61
C VAL A 176 5.31 11.45 16.42
N GLY A 177 5.58 12.60 15.80
CA GLY A 177 6.20 13.74 16.48
C GLY A 177 5.35 14.30 17.63
N LEU A 178 4.05 14.46 17.41
CA LEU A 178 3.11 14.91 18.46
C LEU A 178 3.03 13.89 19.60
N LEU A 179 2.96 12.61 19.28
CA LEU A 179 2.93 11.53 20.27
C LEU A 179 4.20 11.48 21.09
N TYR A 180 5.36 11.57 20.43
CA TYR A 180 6.67 11.64 21.09
C TYR A 180 6.74 12.82 22.06
N ASP A 181 6.37 14.02 21.62
CA ASP A 181 6.44 15.24 22.45
C ASP A 181 5.48 15.18 23.64
N ALA A 182 4.29 14.62 23.44
CA ALA A 182 3.31 14.46 24.52
C ALA A 182 3.80 13.45 25.57
N LEU A 183 4.35 12.31 25.13
CA LEU A 183 4.92 11.29 26.00
C LEU A 183 6.18 11.79 26.72
N ALA A 184 7.09 12.47 26.04
CA ALA A 184 8.33 12.99 26.61
C ALA A 184 8.10 13.90 27.82
N LYS A 185 7.03 14.71 27.79
CA LYS A 185 6.63 15.59 28.91
C LYS A 185 6.28 14.84 30.19
N GLN A 186 5.97 13.54 30.09
CA GLN A 186 5.54 12.73 31.24
C GLN A 186 6.68 11.97 31.90
N TYR A 187 7.87 11.91 31.30
CA TYR A 187 9.06 11.34 31.94
C TYR A 187 9.58 12.25 33.02
N VAL A 188 10.06 11.70 34.13
CA VAL A 188 10.63 12.44 35.25
C VAL A 188 11.85 13.24 34.82
N ASP A 189 12.72 12.62 34.02
CA ASP A 189 13.85 13.27 33.35
C ASP A 189 14.01 12.68 31.94
N PRO A 190 13.45 13.35 30.91
CA PRO A 190 13.51 12.86 29.53
C PRO A 190 14.92 12.96 28.92
N THR A 191 15.89 13.53 29.59
CA THR A 191 17.26 13.71 29.07
C THR A 191 18.19 12.55 29.40
N THR A 192 17.78 11.64 30.28
CA THR A 192 18.57 10.45 30.59
C THR A 192 18.54 9.45 29.40
N GLU A 193 19.66 8.78 29.19
CA GLU A 193 19.79 7.77 28.14
C GLU A 193 18.70 6.67 28.26
N ARG A 194 18.42 6.23 29.50
CA ARG A 194 17.37 5.23 29.78
C ARG A 194 15.98 5.75 29.39
N ALA A 195 15.64 6.99 29.75
CA ALA A 195 14.33 7.58 29.42
C ALA A 195 14.20 7.77 27.90
N MET A 196 15.23 8.28 27.23
CA MET A 196 15.24 8.43 25.77
C MET A 196 15.07 7.09 25.07
N LYS A 197 15.81 6.04 25.48
CA LYS A 197 15.66 4.69 24.92
C LYS A 197 14.24 4.17 25.15
N SER A 198 13.71 4.31 26.37
CA SER A 198 12.35 3.87 26.72
C SER A 198 11.28 4.59 25.91
N LEU A 199 11.39 5.91 25.77
CA LEU A 199 10.45 6.73 24.97
C LEU A 199 10.44 6.31 23.50
N ASN A 200 11.62 6.10 22.91
CA ASN A 200 11.77 5.67 21.53
C ASN A 200 11.11 4.30 21.30
N ILE A 201 11.39 3.32 22.16
CA ILE A 201 10.79 1.98 22.05
C ILE A 201 9.27 2.04 22.25
N LEU A 202 8.80 2.84 23.23
CA LEU A 202 7.37 3.02 23.47
C LEU A 202 6.66 3.59 22.24
N CYS A 203 7.23 4.62 21.60
CA CYS A 203 6.67 5.19 20.37
C CYS A 203 6.59 4.16 19.23
N VAL A 204 7.67 3.38 19.01
CA VAL A 204 7.66 2.34 17.98
C VAL A 204 6.59 1.29 18.26
N ARG A 205 6.45 0.83 19.52
CA ARG A 205 5.43 -0.17 19.90
C ARG A 205 4.00 0.36 19.68
N ILE A 206 3.73 1.60 20.06
CA ILE A 206 2.41 2.22 19.86
C ILE A 206 2.10 2.35 18.39
N VAL A 207 3.01 2.89 17.58
CA VAL A 207 2.77 3.07 16.14
C VAL A 207 2.67 1.72 15.42
N PHE A 208 3.42 0.72 15.86
CA PHE A 208 3.20 -0.64 15.37
C PHE A 208 1.79 -1.16 15.68
N CYS A 209 1.26 -0.91 16.88
CA CYS A 209 -0.12 -1.34 17.21
C CYS A 209 -1.17 -0.63 16.33
N LEU A 210 -0.99 0.68 16.08
CA LEU A 210 -1.82 1.44 15.16
C LEU A 210 -1.76 0.89 13.73
N TYR A 211 -0.55 0.58 13.26
CA TYR A 211 -0.37 -0.07 11.96
C TYR A 211 -1.03 -1.46 11.92
N ALA A 212 -0.82 -2.26 12.95
CA ALA A 212 -1.31 -3.64 13.01
C ALA A 212 -2.84 -3.75 13.02
N GLU A 213 -3.54 -2.79 13.66
CA GLU A 213 -4.99 -2.75 13.62
C GLU A 213 -5.52 -2.40 12.22
N ASP A 214 -4.94 -1.41 11.53
CA ASP A 214 -5.37 -0.96 10.21
C ASP A 214 -5.01 -1.96 9.12
N ALA A 215 -3.82 -2.57 9.21
CA ALA A 215 -3.37 -3.61 8.28
C ALA A 215 -4.07 -4.97 8.48
N GLY A 216 -4.88 -5.11 9.55
CA GLY A 216 -5.60 -6.34 9.87
C GLY A 216 -4.72 -7.45 10.47
N ILE A 217 -3.51 -7.12 10.96
CA ILE A 217 -2.60 -8.07 11.62
C ILE A 217 -3.21 -8.56 12.93
N PHE A 218 -3.97 -7.71 13.64
CA PHE A 218 -4.68 -8.09 14.86
C PHE A 218 -5.98 -8.88 14.59
N GLY A 219 -6.33 -9.12 13.33
CA GLY A 219 -7.51 -9.87 12.92
C GLY A 219 -8.76 -9.01 12.69
N GLN A 220 -8.94 -7.94 13.44
CA GLN A 220 -10.05 -6.98 13.27
C GLN A 220 -9.53 -5.55 13.19
N HIS A 221 -10.13 -4.75 12.32
CA HIS A 221 -9.82 -3.33 12.22
C HIS A 221 -10.28 -2.59 13.49
N GLY A 222 -9.46 -1.64 13.96
CA GLY A 222 -9.75 -0.85 15.16
C GLY A 222 -9.60 -1.59 16.49
N MET A 223 -9.02 -2.79 16.52
CA MET A 223 -8.93 -3.62 17.71
C MET A 223 -8.08 -2.99 18.83
N PHE A 224 -7.02 -2.28 18.49
CA PHE A 224 -6.20 -1.54 19.44
C PHE A 224 -6.94 -0.32 20.00
N HIS A 225 -7.62 0.42 19.11
CA HIS A 225 -8.48 1.54 19.47
C HIS A 225 -9.56 1.11 20.48
N ASP A 226 -10.35 0.11 20.12
CA ASP A 226 -11.49 -0.37 20.92
C ASP A 226 -11.03 -0.84 22.29
N TYR A 227 -9.91 -1.58 22.34
CA TYR A 227 -9.31 -1.99 23.61
C TYR A 227 -8.91 -0.79 24.49
N LEU A 228 -8.24 0.23 23.93
CA LEU A 228 -7.82 1.39 24.72
C LEU A 228 -9.00 2.29 25.11
N GLU A 229 -10.08 2.33 24.31
CA GLU A 229 -11.27 3.13 24.61
C GLU A 229 -11.97 2.66 25.88
N GLU A 230 -11.89 1.36 26.23
CA GLU A 230 -12.47 0.81 27.46
C GLU A 230 -11.87 1.40 28.75
N PHE A 231 -10.66 2.03 28.65
CA PHE A 231 -9.95 2.52 29.83
C PHE A 231 -9.99 4.05 29.94
N ASP A 232 -10.18 4.50 31.17
CA ASP A 232 -9.94 5.92 31.50
C ASP A 232 -8.43 6.23 31.54
N THR A 233 -8.08 7.49 31.49
CA THR A 233 -6.69 7.97 31.47
C THR A 233 -5.83 7.40 32.62
N LYS A 234 -6.40 7.16 33.77
CA LYS A 234 -5.66 6.63 34.95
C LYS A 234 -5.26 5.17 34.78
N HIS A 235 -6.06 4.39 34.06
CA HIS A 235 -5.85 2.96 33.85
C HIS A 235 -5.13 2.65 32.53
N MET A 236 -5.08 3.59 31.60
CA MET A 236 -4.50 3.39 30.26
C MET A 236 -3.05 2.90 30.29
N ARG A 237 -2.22 3.43 31.20
CA ARG A 237 -0.84 2.94 31.36
C ARG A 237 -0.79 1.43 31.65
N LYS A 238 -1.66 0.97 32.55
CA LYS A 238 -1.75 -0.45 32.91
C LYS A 238 -2.21 -1.27 31.70
N ALA A 239 -3.24 -0.82 30.99
CA ALA A 239 -3.75 -1.47 29.79
C ALA A 239 -2.68 -1.65 28.72
N VAL A 240 -1.88 -0.60 28.43
CA VAL A 240 -0.78 -0.68 27.47
C VAL A 240 0.30 -1.68 27.91
N ILE A 241 0.64 -1.73 29.21
CA ILE A 241 1.62 -2.70 29.73
C ILE A 241 1.10 -4.13 29.56
N GLU A 242 -0.16 -4.38 29.93
CA GLU A 242 -0.79 -5.70 29.81
C GLU A 242 -0.88 -6.14 28.34
N LEU A 243 -1.25 -5.23 27.43
CA LEU A 243 -1.28 -5.50 26.00
C LEU A 243 0.11 -5.90 25.49
N PHE A 244 1.17 -5.15 25.81
CA PHE A 244 2.53 -5.47 25.37
C PHE A 244 3.00 -6.83 25.89
N GLN A 245 2.59 -7.23 27.12
CA GLN A 245 2.88 -8.55 27.64
C GLN A 245 2.16 -9.65 26.84
N VAL A 246 0.90 -9.42 26.48
CA VAL A 246 0.14 -10.37 25.65
C VAL A 246 0.74 -10.52 24.27
N LEU A 247 1.13 -9.42 23.64
CA LEU A 247 1.78 -9.44 22.33
C LEU A 247 3.15 -10.16 22.35
N ASP A 248 3.83 -10.21 23.50
CA ASP A 248 5.10 -10.95 23.69
C ASP A 248 4.90 -12.41 24.17
N THR A 249 3.67 -12.82 24.50
CA THR A 249 3.39 -14.13 25.07
C THR A 249 2.65 -15.02 24.09
N LYS A 250 3.20 -16.20 23.80
CA LYS A 250 2.54 -17.19 22.95
C LYS A 250 1.20 -17.64 23.54
N PRO A 251 0.19 -17.94 22.69
CA PRO A 251 -1.13 -18.33 23.17
C PRO A 251 -1.13 -19.47 24.20
N GLU A 252 -0.25 -20.47 24.03
CA GLU A 252 -0.09 -21.61 24.92
C GLU A 252 0.46 -21.28 26.31
N ASP A 253 1.17 -20.14 26.43
CA ASP A 253 1.81 -19.69 27.68
C ASP A 253 1.01 -18.60 28.40
N ARG A 254 -0.16 -18.21 27.87
CA ARG A 254 -1.01 -17.15 28.44
C ARG A 254 -1.82 -17.65 29.63
N ASP A 255 -2.18 -16.71 30.52
CA ASP A 255 -3.10 -16.98 31.60
C ASP A 255 -4.47 -17.40 31.03
N PRO A 256 -5.00 -18.61 31.36
CA PRO A 256 -6.29 -19.08 30.85
C PRO A 256 -7.48 -18.28 31.38
N TYR A 257 -7.28 -17.41 32.38
CA TYR A 257 -8.29 -16.52 32.96
C TYR A 257 -8.15 -15.07 32.53
N MET A 258 -7.35 -14.81 31.49
CA MET A 258 -7.17 -13.49 30.89
C MET A 258 -8.50 -12.95 30.35
N GLU A 259 -8.69 -11.65 30.41
CA GLU A 259 -9.85 -10.97 29.82
C GLU A 259 -9.93 -11.24 28.31
N GLU A 260 -11.14 -11.47 27.80
CA GLU A 260 -11.38 -11.87 26.42
C GLU A 260 -10.88 -10.80 25.43
N SER A 261 -11.03 -9.50 25.76
CA SER A 261 -10.54 -8.38 24.98
C SER A 261 -9.02 -8.41 24.77
N LEU A 262 -8.25 -8.89 25.76
CA LEU A 262 -6.82 -9.09 25.65
C LEU A 262 -6.44 -10.41 24.97
N ALA A 263 -7.17 -11.48 25.26
CA ALA A 263 -6.87 -12.82 24.75
C ALA A 263 -6.96 -12.91 23.22
N GLN A 264 -7.76 -12.05 22.59
CA GLN A 264 -7.94 -11.99 21.14
C GLN A 264 -6.72 -11.46 20.38
N PHE A 265 -5.83 -10.68 21.02
CA PHE A 265 -4.64 -10.18 20.35
C PHE A 265 -3.68 -11.34 19.99
N PRO A 266 -3.09 -11.32 18.79
CA PRO A 266 -2.14 -12.36 18.37
C PRO A 266 -0.83 -12.26 19.14
N TYR A 267 -0.01 -13.31 19.06
CA TYR A 267 1.39 -13.25 19.45
C TYR A 267 2.20 -12.58 18.36
N VAL A 268 3.04 -11.61 18.72
CA VAL A 268 3.87 -10.83 17.82
C VAL A 268 5.30 -11.36 17.91
N ASN A 269 5.68 -12.23 16.99
CA ASN A 269 7.04 -12.76 16.92
C ASN A 269 8.03 -11.67 16.44
N GLY A 270 9.28 -11.68 16.86
CA GLY A 270 10.31 -10.74 16.38
C GLY A 270 10.95 -9.87 17.45
N GLY A 271 10.52 -10.00 18.71
CA GLY A 271 11.16 -9.36 19.86
C GLY A 271 10.86 -7.86 20.01
N LEU A 272 9.94 -7.29 19.22
CA LEU A 272 9.52 -5.88 19.39
C LEU A 272 8.95 -5.63 20.79
N PHE A 273 8.14 -6.58 21.29
CA PHE A 273 7.50 -6.51 22.61
C PHE A 273 8.28 -7.26 23.69
N ALA A 274 9.41 -7.91 23.33
CA ALA A 274 10.24 -8.61 24.30
C ALA A 274 10.51 -7.76 25.55
N ASN A 275 10.53 -8.43 26.69
CA ASN A 275 10.60 -7.82 28.00
C ASN A 275 11.90 -7.06 28.22
N GLU A 276 12.05 -5.91 27.54
CA GLU A 276 13.02 -4.90 27.92
C GLU A 276 12.42 -4.07 29.05
N ASP A 277 13.24 -3.78 30.08
CA ASP A 277 12.86 -2.93 31.22
C ASP A 277 12.74 -1.47 30.76
N ILE A 278 11.69 -1.17 29.99
CA ILE A 278 11.40 0.20 29.52
C ILE A 278 10.52 0.94 30.52
N GLU A 279 10.79 2.22 30.66
CA GLU A 279 9.96 3.13 31.44
C GLU A 279 8.74 3.56 30.62
N ILE A 280 7.54 3.20 31.08
CA ILE A 280 6.28 3.67 30.49
C ILE A 280 5.71 4.72 31.44
N PRO A 281 5.56 6.00 31.01
CA PRO A 281 5.07 7.06 31.88
C PRO A 281 3.56 6.97 32.10
N GLN A 282 3.02 7.82 32.98
CA GLN A 282 1.57 7.98 33.10
C GLN A 282 1.03 8.66 31.85
N PHE A 283 -0.14 8.22 31.40
CA PHE A 283 -0.86 8.83 30.29
C PHE A 283 -1.69 10.03 30.80
N THR A 284 -1.88 11.01 29.94
CA THR A 284 -2.75 12.17 30.16
C THR A 284 -3.95 12.14 29.23
N ASP A 285 -4.94 12.99 29.50
CA ASP A 285 -6.09 13.13 28.58
C ASP A 285 -5.64 13.62 27.19
N GLU A 286 -4.57 14.44 27.13
CA GLU A 286 -3.95 14.86 25.86
C GLU A 286 -3.42 13.65 25.07
N ILE A 287 -2.68 12.75 25.73
CA ILE A 287 -2.13 11.55 25.08
C ILE A 287 -3.25 10.59 24.68
N ARG A 288 -4.25 10.40 25.56
CA ARG A 288 -5.40 9.54 25.26
C ARG A 288 -6.15 10.01 24.03
N ASN A 289 -6.50 11.29 23.97
CA ASN A 289 -7.23 11.85 22.83
C ASN A 289 -6.38 11.81 21.56
N LEU A 290 -5.07 12.09 21.66
CA LEU A 290 -4.16 11.98 20.52
C LEU A 290 -4.11 10.55 19.95
N LEU A 291 -4.06 9.54 20.83
CA LEU A 291 -4.05 8.13 20.40
C LEU A 291 -5.37 7.70 19.78
N LEU A 292 -6.50 7.96 20.45
CA LEU A 292 -7.79 7.45 20.02
C LEU A 292 -8.38 8.22 18.83
N GLU A 293 -8.28 9.54 18.84
CA GLU A 293 -8.88 10.37 17.79
C GLU A 293 -7.88 10.55 16.62
N LYS A 294 -6.78 11.24 16.83
CA LYS A 294 -5.91 11.69 15.76
C LYS A 294 -5.03 10.59 15.17
N ALA A 295 -4.53 9.69 16.02
CA ALA A 295 -3.62 8.65 15.57
C ALA A 295 -4.34 7.38 15.11
N SER A 296 -5.48 7.02 15.68
CA SER A 296 -6.23 5.81 15.27
C SER A 296 -7.42 6.18 14.36
N ALA A 297 -8.40 6.99 14.82
CA ALA A 297 -9.61 7.22 14.06
C ALA A 297 -9.44 8.07 12.79
N ASP A 298 -8.54 9.08 12.81
CA ASP A 298 -8.37 10.05 11.72
C ASP A 298 -7.30 9.66 10.69
N PHE A 299 -6.50 8.62 10.95
CA PHE A 299 -5.36 8.26 10.11
C PHE A 299 -5.32 6.75 9.83
N ASP A 300 -5.17 6.37 8.57
CA ASP A 300 -5.04 4.97 8.12
C ASP A 300 -3.56 4.59 7.96
N TRP A 301 -3.02 3.86 8.94
CA TRP A 301 -1.62 3.41 8.95
C TRP A 301 -1.33 2.32 7.92
N SER A 302 -2.33 1.62 7.41
CA SER A 302 -2.14 0.60 6.38
C SER A 302 -1.62 1.17 5.06
N GLU A 303 -1.79 2.47 4.83
CA GLU A 303 -1.26 3.18 3.66
C GLU A 303 0.25 3.45 3.72
N ILE A 304 0.89 3.27 4.88
CA ILE A 304 2.33 3.48 5.03
C ILE A 304 3.08 2.27 4.48
N SER A 305 3.97 2.54 3.52
CA SER A 305 4.94 1.55 3.07
C SER A 305 5.88 1.15 4.23
N PRO A 306 6.21 -0.14 4.41
CA PRO A 306 7.19 -0.57 5.41
C PRO A 306 8.55 0.12 5.27
N THR A 307 8.96 0.40 4.04
CA THR A 307 10.18 1.15 3.73
C THR A 307 10.13 2.58 4.25
N ILE A 308 8.97 3.21 4.16
CA ILE A 308 8.73 4.57 4.68
C ILE A 308 8.62 4.58 6.20
N PHE A 309 8.04 3.53 6.81
CA PHE A 309 7.94 3.37 8.24
C PHE A 309 9.30 3.62 8.94
N GLY A 310 10.36 2.96 8.44
CA GLY A 310 11.72 3.17 8.95
C GLY A 310 12.17 4.62 8.88
N ALA A 311 11.93 5.28 7.76
CA ALA A 311 12.32 6.66 7.51
C ALA A 311 11.59 7.68 8.40
N VAL A 312 10.29 7.47 8.64
CA VAL A 312 9.47 8.32 9.52
C VAL A 312 10.06 8.32 10.94
N PHE A 313 10.40 7.15 11.45
CA PHE A 313 11.00 7.05 12.79
C PHE A 313 12.39 7.67 12.87
N GLU A 314 13.24 7.42 11.90
CA GLU A 314 14.59 7.98 11.87
C GLU A 314 14.56 9.52 11.83
N SER A 315 13.68 10.10 11.00
CA SER A 315 13.56 11.56 10.89
C SER A 315 12.93 12.23 12.13
N THR A 316 11.96 11.55 12.76
CA THR A 316 11.16 12.13 13.83
C THR A 316 11.82 11.98 15.20
N LEU A 317 12.49 10.85 15.45
CA LEU A 317 13.05 10.52 16.77
C LEU A 317 14.54 10.84 16.90
N ASN A 318 15.25 11.07 15.80
CA ASN A 318 16.64 11.51 15.87
C ASN A 318 16.71 13.02 16.14
N PRO A 319 17.29 13.47 17.29
CA PRO A 319 17.35 14.88 17.66
C PRO A 319 18.11 15.77 16.66
N GLU A 320 19.05 15.21 15.90
CA GLU A 320 19.87 15.95 14.92
C GLU A 320 19.09 16.22 13.63
N THR A 321 18.37 15.23 13.11
CA THR A 321 17.53 15.36 11.91
C THR A 321 16.29 16.19 12.17
N ARG A 322 15.69 16.07 13.36
CA ARG A 322 14.53 16.86 13.80
C ARG A 322 14.79 18.37 13.83
N ARG A 323 16.01 18.80 14.21
CA ARG A 323 16.41 20.22 14.22
C ARG A 323 16.67 20.78 12.83
N SER A 324 17.03 19.95 11.87
CA SER A 324 17.33 20.38 10.50
C SER A 324 16.09 20.54 9.60
N GLY A 325 14.90 20.12 10.06
CA GLY A 325 13.63 20.27 9.33
C GLY A 325 13.56 19.50 8.01
N GLY A 326 14.44 18.52 7.80
CA GLY A 326 14.49 17.72 6.57
C GLY A 326 14.32 16.22 6.85
N MET A 327 13.36 15.61 6.20
CA MET A 327 13.27 14.15 6.14
C MET A 327 14.39 13.66 5.21
N HIS A 328 15.46 13.13 5.76
CA HIS A 328 16.53 12.50 5.00
C HIS A 328 16.25 10.99 4.94
N TYR A 329 15.42 10.57 3.98
CA TYR A 329 15.27 9.15 3.72
C TYR A 329 15.65 8.83 2.27
N THR A 330 16.10 7.60 2.06
CA THR A 330 16.36 7.12 0.71
C THR A 330 15.03 6.69 0.10
N SER A 331 14.56 7.44 -0.88
CA SER A 331 13.29 7.13 -1.56
C SER A 331 13.35 5.75 -2.23
N ILE A 332 12.20 5.09 -2.34
CA ILE A 332 12.06 3.79 -3.02
C ILE A 332 12.69 3.83 -4.42
N GLU A 333 12.46 4.91 -5.17
CA GLU A 333 13.09 5.10 -6.48
C GLU A 333 14.64 5.07 -6.41
N ASN A 334 15.25 5.71 -5.41
CA ASN A 334 16.69 5.71 -5.24
C ASN A 334 17.22 4.35 -4.76
N ILE A 335 16.44 3.61 -3.95
CA ILE A 335 16.77 2.24 -3.58
C ILE A 335 16.79 1.36 -4.84
N HIS A 336 15.78 1.46 -5.70
CA HIS A 336 15.70 0.71 -6.95
C HIS A 336 16.83 1.05 -7.94
N LYS A 337 17.33 2.29 -7.97
CA LYS A 337 18.54 2.63 -8.75
C LYS A 337 19.78 1.82 -8.35
N VAL A 338 19.79 1.28 -7.14
CA VAL A 338 20.88 0.42 -6.61
C VAL A 338 20.53 -1.06 -6.76
N ILE A 339 19.36 -1.49 -6.25
CA ILE A 339 19.03 -2.93 -6.19
C ILE A 339 18.68 -3.52 -7.55
N ASP A 340 18.04 -2.72 -8.45
CA ASP A 340 17.66 -3.21 -9.77
C ASP A 340 18.89 -3.67 -10.57
N PRO A 341 19.91 -2.83 -10.85
CA PRO A 341 21.08 -3.24 -11.62
C PRO A 341 21.99 -4.19 -10.84
N LEU A 342 21.90 -4.25 -9.51
CA LEU A 342 22.76 -5.09 -8.70
C LEU A 342 22.37 -6.57 -8.78
N PHE A 343 21.07 -6.89 -8.71
CA PHE A 343 20.59 -8.27 -8.71
C PHE A 343 19.15 -8.44 -9.22
N LEU A 344 18.28 -7.43 -9.06
CA LEU A 344 16.85 -7.61 -9.28
C LEU A 344 16.52 -7.80 -10.76
N ASP A 345 17.20 -7.06 -11.65
CA ASP A 345 17.01 -7.18 -13.10
C ASP A 345 17.42 -8.58 -13.61
N GLU A 346 18.49 -9.15 -13.07
CA GLU A 346 18.91 -10.52 -13.42
C GLU A 346 17.83 -11.53 -13.02
N LEU A 347 17.30 -11.43 -11.79
CA LEU A 347 16.26 -12.32 -11.30
C LEU A 347 14.94 -12.17 -12.09
N LYS A 348 14.54 -10.92 -12.39
CA LYS A 348 13.38 -10.64 -13.23
C LYS A 348 13.52 -11.23 -14.64
N ASN A 349 14.69 -11.13 -15.25
CA ASN A 349 14.95 -11.68 -16.57
C ASN A 349 14.94 -13.21 -16.56
N GLU A 350 15.53 -13.85 -15.56
CA GLU A 350 15.49 -15.31 -15.40
C GLU A 350 14.04 -15.81 -15.27
N LEU A 351 13.21 -15.15 -14.46
CA LEU A 351 11.79 -15.48 -14.34
C LEU A 351 11.04 -15.34 -15.67
N LYS A 352 11.30 -14.25 -16.41
CA LYS A 352 10.70 -14.05 -17.75
C LYS A 352 11.09 -15.16 -18.75
N GLU A 353 12.33 -15.60 -18.74
CA GLU A 353 12.78 -16.72 -19.57
C GLU A 353 12.06 -18.03 -19.20
N ILE A 354 11.88 -18.28 -17.91
CA ILE A 354 11.14 -19.45 -17.43
C ILE A 354 9.65 -19.37 -17.86
N GLN A 355 9.05 -18.21 -17.78
CA GLN A 355 7.65 -17.99 -18.19
C GLN A 355 7.41 -18.27 -19.67
N GLN A 356 8.42 -18.09 -20.54
CA GLN A 356 8.33 -18.37 -21.99
C GLN A 356 8.41 -19.86 -22.34
N ILE A 357 8.73 -20.74 -21.39
CA ILE A 357 8.79 -22.18 -21.63
C ILE A 357 7.41 -22.73 -21.94
N THR A 358 7.27 -23.36 -23.12
CA THR A 358 5.99 -23.88 -23.61
C THR A 358 5.60 -25.24 -23.03
N VAL A 359 6.61 -26.05 -22.61
CA VAL A 359 6.38 -27.39 -22.04
C VAL A 359 6.07 -27.25 -20.55
N GLN A 360 4.81 -27.39 -20.14
CA GLN A 360 4.33 -27.12 -18.78
C GLN A 360 5.16 -27.84 -17.70
N ARG A 361 5.41 -29.15 -17.83
CA ARG A 361 6.20 -29.90 -16.84
C ARG A 361 7.61 -29.36 -16.65
N THR A 362 8.23 -28.87 -17.73
CA THR A 362 9.57 -28.27 -17.67
C THR A 362 9.50 -26.88 -17.03
N LYS A 363 8.47 -26.12 -17.38
CA LYS A 363 8.19 -24.80 -16.78
C LYS A 363 7.99 -24.93 -15.27
N ASP A 364 7.09 -25.82 -14.82
CA ASP A 364 6.81 -26.01 -13.39
C ASP A 364 8.06 -26.42 -12.61
N LYS A 365 8.90 -27.30 -13.17
CA LYS A 365 10.15 -27.67 -12.55
C LYS A 365 11.07 -26.46 -12.40
N LYS A 366 11.23 -25.68 -13.48
CA LYS A 366 12.09 -24.48 -13.46
C LYS A 366 11.58 -23.40 -12.52
N LEU A 367 10.28 -23.23 -12.40
CA LEU A 367 9.66 -22.32 -11.42
C LEU A 367 9.99 -22.73 -9.98
N ARG A 368 9.89 -24.03 -9.65
CA ARG A 368 10.26 -24.55 -8.33
C ARG A 368 11.76 -24.40 -8.06
N ASP A 369 12.61 -24.69 -9.06
CA ASP A 369 14.06 -24.50 -8.95
C ASP A 369 14.39 -23.00 -8.69
N PHE A 370 13.70 -22.08 -9.35
CA PHE A 370 13.86 -20.64 -9.18
C PHE A 370 13.36 -20.18 -7.80
N GLN A 371 12.21 -20.67 -7.33
CA GLN A 371 11.73 -20.41 -5.97
C GLN A 371 12.73 -20.89 -4.92
N THR A 372 13.28 -22.06 -5.10
CA THR A 372 14.35 -22.60 -4.23
C THR A 372 15.60 -21.74 -4.28
N LYS A 373 15.96 -21.18 -5.45
CA LYS A 373 17.06 -20.22 -5.57
C LYS A 373 16.78 -18.98 -4.73
N LEU A 374 15.59 -18.37 -4.85
CA LEU A 374 15.21 -17.19 -4.06
C LEU A 374 15.29 -17.46 -2.55
N ALA A 375 14.82 -18.62 -2.10
CA ALA A 375 14.86 -19.04 -0.69
C ALA A 375 16.27 -19.26 -0.13
N ASN A 376 17.28 -19.48 -0.99
CA ASN A 376 18.66 -19.70 -0.56
C ASN A 376 19.56 -18.46 -0.69
N LEU A 377 19.08 -17.37 -1.26
CA LEU A 377 19.83 -16.12 -1.30
C LEU A 377 19.90 -15.50 0.10
N GLN A 378 21.01 -14.87 0.41
CA GLN A 378 21.20 -14.12 1.65
C GLN A 378 21.58 -12.67 1.32
N TRP A 379 21.03 -11.75 2.07
CA TRP A 379 21.12 -10.33 1.84
C TRP A 379 21.78 -9.67 3.04
N LEU A 380 22.83 -8.88 2.82
CA LEU A 380 23.52 -8.15 3.86
C LEU A 380 23.65 -6.68 3.50
N ASP A 381 23.12 -5.82 4.38
CA ASP A 381 23.39 -4.40 4.36
C ASP A 381 24.38 -4.05 5.49
N PRO A 382 25.62 -3.66 5.16
CA PRO A 382 26.64 -3.37 6.17
C PRO A 382 26.47 -2.03 6.90
N ALA A 383 25.50 -1.22 6.52
CA ALA A 383 25.15 0.07 7.14
C ALA A 383 23.64 0.30 7.05
N SER A 384 22.88 -0.60 7.65
CA SER A 384 21.45 -0.76 7.36
C SER A 384 20.57 0.39 7.79
N GLY A 385 21.00 1.24 8.73
CA GLY A 385 20.18 2.30 9.30
C GLY A 385 18.85 1.73 9.79
N SER A 386 17.75 2.37 9.41
CA SER A 386 16.37 1.92 9.65
C SER A 386 15.89 0.77 8.74
N GLY A 387 16.78 0.16 7.95
CA GLY A 387 16.51 -1.03 7.18
C GLY A 387 15.83 -0.83 5.82
N ASN A 388 15.80 0.38 5.28
CA ASN A 388 15.06 0.71 4.05
C ASN A 388 15.46 -0.16 2.85
N PHE A 389 16.77 -0.38 2.63
CA PHE A 389 17.26 -1.25 1.55
C PHE A 389 16.89 -2.72 1.77
N LEU A 390 16.99 -3.22 3.01
CA LEU A 390 16.62 -4.60 3.33
C LEU A 390 15.13 -4.84 3.16
N THR A 391 14.30 -3.89 3.63
CA THR A 391 12.84 -3.96 3.53
C THR A 391 12.37 -3.95 2.08
N GLU A 392 12.88 -3.03 1.26
CA GLU A 392 12.52 -2.95 -0.15
C GLU A 392 13.03 -4.16 -0.95
N THR A 393 14.23 -4.66 -0.60
CA THR A 393 14.75 -5.90 -1.18
C THR A 393 13.85 -7.09 -0.82
N TYR A 394 13.42 -7.22 0.42
CA TYR A 394 12.50 -8.27 0.85
C TYR A 394 11.20 -8.22 0.07
N ILE A 395 10.55 -7.07 0.00
CA ILE A 395 9.30 -6.87 -0.76
C ILE A 395 9.50 -7.27 -2.24
N SER A 396 10.59 -6.82 -2.86
CA SER A 396 10.89 -7.12 -4.27
C SER A 396 11.09 -8.62 -4.52
N ILE A 397 11.81 -9.31 -3.64
CA ILE A 397 12.04 -10.77 -3.76
C ILE A 397 10.76 -11.55 -3.49
N ARG A 398 9.95 -11.15 -2.52
CA ARG A 398 8.64 -11.75 -2.23
C ARG A 398 7.66 -11.58 -3.40
N ARG A 399 7.67 -10.44 -4.07
CA ARG A 399 6.87 -10.23 -5.28
C ARG A 399 7.28 -11.15 -6.43
N LEU A 400 8.59 -11.40 -6.61
CA LEU A 400 9.04 -12.41 -7.57
C LEU A 400 8.57 -13.82 -7.18
N GLU A 401 8.62 -14.17 -5.90
CA GLU A 401 8.08 -15.44 -5.43
C GLU A 401 6.55 -15.53 -5.64
N ASN A 402 5.82 -14.47 -5.38
CA ASN A 402 4.38 -14.39 -5.64
C ASN A 402 4.03 -14.62 -7.12
N GLU A 403 4.85 -14.11 -8.06
CA GLU A 403 4.69 -14.40 -9.49
C GLU A 403 4.93 -15.89 -9.80
N VAL A 404 5.90 -16.52 -9.14
CA VAL A 404 6.12 -17.99 -9.26
C VAL A 404 4.91 -18.76 -8.74
N ILE A 405 4.38 -18.39 -7.57
CA ILE A 405 3.20 -19.02 -6.97
C ILE A 405 1.99 -18.90 -7.91
N LYS A 406 1.72 -17.72 -8.46
CA LYS A 406 0.66 -17.49 -9.46
C LYS A 406 0.80 -18.40 -10.68
N GLU A 407 2.01 -18.52 -11.23
CA GLU A 407 2.26 -19.36 -12.41
C GLU A 407 2.08 -20.86 -12.12
N LEU A 408 2.49 -21.32 -10.94
CA LEU A 408 2.31 -22.70 -10.51
C LEU A 408 0.84 -23.06 -10.27
N GLN A 409 0.03 -22.10 -9.80
CA GLN A 409 -1.41 -22.29 -9.59
C GLN A 409 -2.19 -22.37 -10.90
N ARG A 410 -1.83 -21.60 -11.95
CA ARG A 410 -2.48 -21.63 -13.26
C ARG A 410 -2.44 -23.02 -13.93
N GLY A 411 -1.51 -23.87 -13.52
CA GLY A 411 -1.35 -25.24 -14.02
C GLY A 411 -2.15 -26.30 -13.26
N GLN A 412 -2.78 -25.96 -12.13
CA GLN A 412 -3.46 -26.94 -11.27
C GLN A 412 -4.88 -26.47 -10.92
N ILE A 413 -5.88 -27.07 -11.56
CA ILE A 413 -7.25 -27.10 -11.03
C ILE A 413 -7.21 -28.06 -9.85
N THR A 414 -7.20 -27.48 -8.63
CA THR A 414 -7.41 -28.15 -7.34
C THR A 414 -6.60 -29.44 -7.05
N PHE A 415 -6.06 -29.49 -5.84
CA PHE A 415 -5.49 -30.59 -5.05
C PHE A 415 -3.95 -30.69 -4.99
N GLY A 416 -3.48 -30.45 -3.79
CA GLY A 416 -2.19 -30.92 -3.27
C GLY A 416 -1.17 -29.82 -3.08
N PHE A 417 -1.51 -28.77 -2.29
CA PHE A 417 -0.46 -28.26 -1.42
C PHE A 417 -0.14 -29.40 -0.44
N ASP A 418 1.04 -30.02 -0.61
CA ASP A 418 1.67 -30.73 0.48
C ASP A 418 1.62 -29.77 1.69
N GLU A 419 1.49 -30.28 2.91
CA GLU A 419 1.25 -29.51 4.16
C GLU A 419 2.30 -28.41 4.48
N SER A 420 3.14 -28.01 3.52
CA SER A 420 4.11 -26.94 3.63
C SER A 420 3.59 -25.64 3.03
N SER A 421 3.81 -24.53 3.73
CA SER A 421 3.55 -23.17 3.25
C SER A 421 4.04 -22.97 1.81
N PRO A 422 3.28 -22.32 0.93
CA PRO A 422 3.72 -21.99 -0.44
C PRO A 422 4.85 -20.95 -0.45
N ILE A 423 5.12 -20.29 0.68
CA ILE A 423 6.11 -19.25 0.88
C ILE A 423 7.42 -19.88 1.34
N HIS A 424 8.49 -19.64 0.61
CA HIS A 424 9.84 -20.13 0.93
C HIS A 424 10.81 -19.00 1.30
N VAL A 425 10.56 -17.76 0.85
CA VAL A 425 11.36 -16.58 1.19
C VAL A 425 10.98 -16.07 2.57
N SER A 426 11.94 -15.97 3.47
CA SER A 426 11.77 -15.55 4.86
C SER A 426 12.64 -14.33 5.18
N ILE A 427 12.20 -13.51 6.14
CA ILE A 427 13.01 -12.40 6.68
C ILE A 427 14.33 -12.87 7.30
N ASP A 428 14.47 -14.15 7.68
CA ASP A 428 15.70 -14.73 8.21
C ASP A 428 16.87 -14.73 7.22
N GLN A 429 16.61 -14.43 5.95
CA GLN A 429 17.62 -14.29 4.89
C GLN A 429 18.24 -12.89 4.86
N PHE A 430 17.73 -11.92 5.65
CA PHE A 430 18.08 -10.51 5.59
C PHE A 430 18.87 -10.09 6.82
N TYR A 431 20.08 -9.62 6.61
CA TYR A 431 21.04 -9.26 7.67
C TYR A 431 21.42 -7.80 7.54
N GLY A 432 21.48 -7.11 8.68
CA GLY A 432 21.90 -5.71 8.76
C GLY A 432 23.00 -5.52 9.81
N ILE A 433 23.91 -4.61 9.55
CA ILE A 433 24.88 -4.13 10.54
C ILE A 433 24.55 -2.66 10.80
N GLU A 434 24.27 -2.34 12.06
CA GLU A 434 23.95 -0.97 12.49
C GLU A 434 24.50 -0.73 13.90
N ILE A 435 25.05 0.47 14.14
CA ILE A 435 25.63 0.87 15.43
C ILE A 435 24.52 1.39 16.36
N ASN A 436 23.48 2.00 15.79
CA ASN A 436 22.41 2.60 16.55
C ASN A 436 21.34 1.53 16.91
N ASP A 437 21.29 1.12 18.16
CA ASP A 437 20.34 0.11 18.68
C ASP A 437 18.88 0.48 18.36
N PHE A 438 18.55 1.77 18.35
CA PHE A 438 17.20 2.22 18.01
C PHE A 438 16.90 1.97 16.52
N ALA A 439 17.81 2.32 15.62
CA ALA A 439 17.65 2.05 14.19
C ALA A 439 17.52 0.55 13.90
N VAL A 440 18.24 -0.30 14.65
CA VAL A 440 18.07 -1.78 14.59
C VAL A 440 16.64 -2.19 14.95
N THR A 441 16.07 -1.62 16.00
CA THR A 441 14.69 -1.91 16.42
C THR A 441 13.69 -1.50 15.33
N VAL A 442 13.86 -0.32 14.75
CA VAL A 442 13.03 0.19 13.66
C VAL A 442 13.14 -0.70 12.42
N ALA A 443 14.38 -1.08 12.03
CA ALA A 443 14.63 -1.95 10.88
C ALA A 443 13.95 -3.32 11.00
N LYS A 444 14.04 -3.94 12.18
CA LYS A 444 13.36 -5.22 12.46
C LYS A 444 11.84 -5.05 12.36
N THR A 445 11.29 -3.96 12.89
CA THR A 445 9.85 -3.68 12.82
C THR A 445 9.39 -3.45 11.38
N ALA A 446 10.16 -2.70 10.58
CA ALA A 446 9.86 -2.45 9.18
C ALA A 446 9.87 -3.75 8.34
N LEU A 447 10.86 -4.63 8.55
CA LEU A 447 10.91 -5.95 7.91
C LEU A 447 9.71 -6.82 8.30
N TRP A 448 9.30 -6.75 9.55
CA TRP A 448 8.16 -7.52 10.04
C TRP A 448 6.82 -7.03 9.47
N ILE A 449 6.66 -5.72 9.37
CA ILE A 449 5.53 -5.10 8.66
C ILE A 449 5.51 -5.55 7.19
N ALA A 450 6.67 -5.57 6.54
CA ALA A 450 6.80 -6.04 5.16
C ALA A 450 6.44 -7.53 5.01
N GLU A 451 6.84 -8.37 5.97
CA GLU A 451 6.48 -9.79 5.99
C GLU A 451 4.96 -9.97 6.09
N SER A 452 4.30 -9.25 7.01
CA SER A 452 2.85 -9.30 7.18
C SER A 452 2.10 -8.83 5.95
N GLN A 453 2.55 -7.75 5.29
CA GLN A 453 1.95 -7.29 4.04
C GLN A 453 2.11 -8.31 2.91
N MET A 454 3.30 -8.88 2.76
CA MET A 454 3.59 -9.87 1.72
C MET A 454 2.87 -11.20 1.97
N MET A 455 2.65 -11.57 3.24
CA MET A 455 1.80 -12.71 3.62
C MET A 455 0.38 -12.50 3.10
N LYS A 456 -0.23 -11.36 3.43
CA LYS A 456 -1.58 -11.01 2.98
C LYS A 456 -1.69 -10.95 1.46
N GLU A 457 -0.70 -10.38 0.76
CA GLU A 457 -0.64 -10.39 -0.71
C GLU A 457 -0.61 -11.83 -1.26
N THR A 458 0.10 -12.74 -0.59
CA THR A 458 0.13 -14.15 -0.98
C THR A 458 -1.19 -14.85 -0.69
N GLU A 459 -1.83 -14.60 0.44
CA GLU A 459 -3.16 -15.13 0.79
C GLU A 459 -4.21 -14.76 -0.25
N ASP A 460 -4.20 -13.51 -0.72
CA ASP A 460 -5.09 -13.03 -1.79
C ASP A 460 -4.84 -13.80 -3.10
N ILE A 461 -3.58 -14.16 -3.39
CA ILE A 461 -3.20 -14.93 -4.59
C ILE A 461 -3.67 -16.39 -4.47
N VAL A 462 -3.46 -17.01 -3.31
CA VAL A 462 -3.80 -18.44 -3.11
C VAL A 462 -5.26 -18.65 -2.69
N HIS A 463 -5.98 -17.60 -2.35
CA HIS A 463 -7.35 -17.62 -1.81
C HIS A 463 -7.49 -18.50 -0.55
N MET A 464 -6.47 -18.52 0.29
CA MET A 464 -6.41 -19.29 1.54
C MET A 464 -5.69 -18.46 2.60
N ASN A 465 -6.10 -18.59 3.86
CA ASN A 465 -5.34 -18.04 4.99
C ASN A 465 -4.07 -18.90 5.18
N LEU A 466 -2.95 -18.24 5.37
CA LEU A 466 -1.66 -18.86 5.63
C LEU A 466 -1.31 -18.54 7.10
N ASP A 467 -1.36 -19.56 7.97
CA ASP A 467 -0.99 -19.45 9.39
C ASP A 467 0.53 -19.29 9.59
#